data_cf377d94b5c5f7d608da0c69c455158c
#
_entry.id   cf377d94b5c5f7d608da0c69c455158c
#
_cell.length_a   1.000
_cell.length_b   1.000
_cell.length_c   1.000
_cell.angle_alpha   90.00
_cell.angle_beta   90.00
_cell.angle_gamma   90.00
#
_symmetry.space_group_name_H-M   'P 1'
#
loop_
_entity.id
_entity.type
_entity.pdbx_description
1 polymer ?
#
loop_
_entity_poly.entity_id
_entity_poly.type
_entity_poly.pdbx_seq_one_letter_code
_entity_poly.pdbx_strand_id
1 'polypeptide(L)'
;VICIGAAGALSEELAVGDLVVATETVEHDYTERFSPHPLPRFPGSGPLLDALRQLPLGSLPFGVHFGIIASGDEDVIELERAAALRKTTEACAVAWEGAGGARACRFSELPFLELRGITDSADHNASSDFYRNLQGAMANAAALVVLWRASQP
;
A
#
# COMPACT_ATOMS: atom_id res chain seq x y z
N VAL A 1 1.85 -11.69 -9.14
CA VAL A 1 0.55 -11.22 -8.61
C VAL A 1 0.68 -9.77 -8.20
N ILE A 2 -0.31 -8.94 -8.55
CA ILE A 2 -0.40 -7.56 -8.08
C ILE A 2 -1.71 -7.43 -7.29
N CYS A 3 -1.62 -7.04 -6.02
CA CYS A 3 -2.76 -6.70 -5.18
C CYS A 3 -3.02 -5.19 -5.31
N ILE A 4 -4.21 -4.81 -5.79
CA ILE A 4 -4.56 -3.40 -6.02
C ILE A 4 -5.78 -3.05 -5.17
N GLY A 5 -5.74 -1.91 -4.48
CA GLY A 5 -6.83 -1.45 -3.65
C GLY A 5 -6.62 -0.05 -3.10
N ALA A 6 -7.48 0.36 -2.19
CA ALA A 6 -7.39 1.62 -1.47
C ALA A 6 -6.49 1.51 -0.23
N ALA A 7 -6.04 2.66 0.28
CA ALA A 7 -5.33 2.76 1.54
C ALA A 7 -5.54 4.14 2.19
N GLY A 8 -5.44 4.18 3.51
CA GLY A 8 -5.30 5.42 4.28
C GLY A 8 -3.85 5.87 4.36
N ALA A 9 -3.61 7.18 4.26
CA ALA A 9 -2.28 7.75 4.43
C ALA A 9 -1.85 7.77 5.89
N LEU A 10 -0.65 7.27 6.18
CA LEU A 10 0.03 7.44 7.47
C LEU A 10 1.10 8.53 7.43
N SER A 11 1.47 9.00 6.25
CA SER A 11 2.44 10.06 6.03
C SER A 11 1.77 11.30 5.48
N GLU A 12 2.14 12.48 6.01
CA GLU A 12 1.69 13.79 5.52
C GLU A 12 2.19 14.14 4.11
N GLU A 13 3.15 13.37 3.60
CA GLU A 13 3.68 13.54 2.23
C GLU A 13 2.73 12.96 1.16
N LEU A 14 1.74 12.15 1.56
CA LEU A 14 0.79 11.53 0.66
C LEU A 14 -0.50 12.35 0.57
N ALA A 15 -0.90 12.65 -0.66
CA ALA A 15 -2.18 13.29 -0.94
C ALA A 15 -3.23 12.25 -1.38
N VAL A 16 -4.51 12.58 -1.15
CA VAL A 16 -5.62 11.78 -1.69
C VAL A 16 -5.51 11.72 -3.22
N GLY A 17 -5.60 10.53 -3.77
CA GLY A 17 -5.41 10.23 -5.19
C GLY A 17 -3.99 9.81 -5.55
N ASP A 18 -3.00 10.01 -4.68
CA ASP A 18 -1.66 9.47 -4.89
C ASP A 18 -1.67 7.94 -4.83
N LEU A 19 -0.62 7.34 -5.39
CA LEU A 19 -0.41 5.91 -5.35
C LEU A 19 0.82 5.56 -4.51
N VAL A 20 0.71 4.48 -3.75
CA VAL A 20 1.84 3.84 -3.08
C VAL A 20 2.09 2.47 -3.68
N VAL A 21 3.30 2.28 -4.20
CA VAL A 21 3.83 0.99 -4.63
C VAL A 21 4.63 0.43 -3.46
N ALA A 22 4.20 -0.70 -2.92
CA ALA A 22 4.83 -1.28 -1.75
C ALA A 22 6.24 -1.82 -2.06
N THR A 23 7.24 -1.20 -1.47
CA THR A 23 8.58 -1.81 -1.39
C THR A 23 8.57 -2.99 -0.44
N GLU A 24 7.69 -2.94 0.55
CA GLU A 24 7.46 -3.99 1.54
C GLU A 24 6.04 -3.86 2.10
N THR A 25 5.38 -4.98 2.35
CA THR A 25 4.11 -5.07 3.10
C THR A 25 4.40 -5.62 4.49
N VAL A 26 3.92 -4.95 5.55
CA VAL A 26 4.12 -5.34 6.95
C VAL A 26 2.78 -5.74 7.55
N GLU A 27 2.67 -6.97 8.06
CA GLU A 27 1.46 -7.44 8.75
C GLU A 27 1.44 -6.91 10.19
N HIS A 28 0.68 -5.84 10.43
CA HIS A 28 0.75 -5.09 11.69
C HIS A 28 -0.11 -5.67 12.83
N ASP A 29 -1.09 -6.49 12.50
CA ASP A 29 -2.02 -7.13 13.46
C ASP A 29 -1.62 -8.57 13.81
N TYR A 30 -0.48 -9.05 13.29
CA TYR A 30 0.06 -10.36 13.66
C TYR A 30 0.46 -10.37 15.14
N THR A 31 -0.14 -11.28 15.90
CA THR A 31 0.12 -11.40 17.32
C THR A 31 0.59 -12.80 17.66
N GLU A 32 1.80 -12.92 18.18
CA GLU A 32 2.37 -14.16 18.69
C GLU A 32 2.55 -14.07 20.22
N ARG A 33 1.92 -14.99 20.94
CA ARG A 33 1.90 -14.94 22.42
C ARG A 33 2.94 -15.80 23.09
N PHE A 34 3.39 -16.87 22.43
CA PHE A 34 4.34 -17.83 23.03
C PHE A 34 5.80 -17.47 22.79
N SER A 35 6.09 -16.86 21.67
CA SER A 35 7.46 -16.51 21.26
C SER A 35 7.39 -15.22 20.44
N PRO A 36 7.56 -14.06 21.07
CA PRO A 36 7.48 -12.79 20.36
C PRO A 36 8.53 -12.73 19.25
N HIS A 37 8.06 -12.59 18.02
CA HIS A 37 8.90 -12.35 16.85
C HIS A 37 8.62 -10.96 16.29
N PRO A 38 9.51 -10.38 15.49
CA PRO A 38 9.21 -9.19 14.72
C PRO A 38 7.98 -9.38 13.82
N LEU A 39 7.26 -8.29 13.55
CA LEU A 39 6.12 -8.33 12.65
C LEU A 39 6.52 -8.95 11.31
N PRO A 40 5.67 -9.81 10.71
CA PRO A 40 5.95 -10.37 9.40
C PRO A 40 6.09 -9.29 8.35
N ARG A 41 7.14 -9.39 7.53
CA ARG A 41 7.46 -8.45 6.46
C ARG A 41 7.62 -9.20 5.14
N PHE A 42 7.04 -8.65 4.08
CA PHE A 42 7.00 -9.25 2.76
C PHE A 42 7.52 -8.25 1.73
N PRO A 43 8.76 -8.41 1.23
CA PRO A 43 9.31 -7.52 0.23
C PRO A 43 8.53 -7.62 -1.09
N GLY A 44 8.30 -6.46 -1.71
CA GLY A 44 7.75 -6.38 -3.05
C GLY A 44 8.70 -6.99 -4.09
N SER A 45 8.15 -7.50 -5.19
CA SER A 45 8.95 -8.08 -6.28
C SER A 45 9.94 -7.06 -6.87
N GLY A 46 11.25 -7.30 -6.69
CA GLY A 46 12.30 -6.43 -7.21
C GLY A 46 12.17 -6.10 -8.71
N PRO A 47 12.00 -7.12 -9.59
CA PRO A 47 11.81 -6.86 -11.02
C PRO A 47 10.59 -5.97 -11.35
N LEU A 48 9.46 -6.11 -10.61
CA LEU A 48 8.29 -5.27 -10.80
C LEU A 48 8.53 -3.85 -10.29
N LEU A 49 9.18 -3.70 -9.13
CA LEU A 49 9.56 -2.40 -8.58
C LEU A 49 10.48 -1.63 -9.53
N ASP A 50 11.48 -2.30 -10.09
CA ASP A 50 12.43 -1.69 -11.00
C ASP A 50 11.76 -1.27 -12.31
N ALA A 51 10.87 -2.11 -12.85
CA ALA A 51 10.08 -1.79 -14.03
C ALA A 51 9.19 -0.55 -13.82
N LEU A 52 8.52 -0.44 -12.66
CA LEU A 52 7.69 0.71 -12.33
C LEU A 52 8.51 1.99 -12.12
N ARG A 53 9.68 1.91 -11.51
CA ARG A 53 10.57 3.07 -11.31
C ARG A 53 11.11 3.67 -12.62
N GLN A 54 11.17 2.87 -13.68
CA GLN A 54 11.61 3.32 -15.01
C GLN A 54 10.53 4.04 -15.82
N LEU A 55 9.28 4.03 -15.35
CA LEU A 55 8.18 4.75 -16.00
C LEU A 55 8.35 6.27 -15.88
N PRO A 56 7.82 7.07 -16.81
CA PRO A 56 7.82 8.53 -16.74
C PRO A 56 6.78 9.04 -15.72
N LEU A 57 6.96 8.67 -14.45
CA LEU A 57 5.99 8.93 -13.37
C LEU A 57 5.69 10.42 -13.17
N GLY A 58 6.66 11.30 -13.41
CA GLY A 58 6.49 12.75 -13.32
C GLY A 58 5.51 13.36 -14.34
N SER A 59 5.07 12.60 -15.34
CA SER A 59 4.06 13.03 -16.30
C SER A 59 2.61 12.72 -15.87
N LEU A 60 2.44 12.00 -14.77
CA LEU A 60 1.12 11.64 -14.24
C LEU A 60 0.52 12.83 -13.46
N PRO A 61 -0.81 12.98 -13.46
CA PRO A 61 -1.50 14.04 -12.71
C PRO A 61 -1.63 13.73 -11.20
N PHE A 62 -0.98 12.70 -10.71
CA PHE A 62 -0.95 12.25 -9.30
C PHE A 62 0.45 11.76 -8.93
N GLY A 63 0.76 11.78 -7.64
CA GLY A 63 2.02 11.25 -7.11
C GLY A 63 2.08 9.73 -7.16
N VAL A 64 3.29 9.18 -7.40
CA VAL A 64 3.56 7.74 -7.24
C VAL A 64 4.74 7.59 -6.30
N HIS A 65 4.49 7.02 -5.15
CA HIS A 65 5.44 6.85 -4.06
C HIS A 65 5.84 5.39 -3.91
N PHE A 66 7.07 5.14 -3.51
CA PHE A 66 7.57 3.81 -3.20
C PHE A 66 7.86 3.75 -1.72
N GLY A 67 7.11 2.94 -0.98
CA GLY A 67 7.20 2.92 0.48
C GLY A 67 6.67 1.64 1.10
N ILE A 68 6.71 1.57 2.42
CA ILE A 68 6.18 0.45 3.20
C ILE A 68 4.67 0.66 3.38
N ILE A 69 3.89 -0.42 3.23
CA ILE A 69 2.46 -0.44 3.54
C ILE A 69 2.23 -1.36 4.75
N ALA A 70 1.56 -0.84 5.77
CA ALA A 70 1.05 -1.64 6.88
C ALA A 70 -0.25 -2.33 6.45
N SER A 71 -0.40 -3.61 6.73
CA SER A 71 -1.57 -4.41 6.36
C SER A 71 -2.10 -5.18 7.56
N GLY A 72 -3.43 -5.15 7.76
CA GLY A 72 -4.11 -5.85 8.84
C GLY A 72 -5.60 -5.55 8.86
N ASP A 73 -6.40 -6.42 9.50
CA ASP A 73 -7.86 -6.36 9.56
C ASP A 73 -8.35 -5.31 10.57
N GLU A 74 -7.93 -4.04 10.40
CA GLU A 74 -8.22 -2.94 11.31
C GLU A 74 -8.61 -1.66 10.54
N ASP A 75 -9.74 -1.04 10.94
CA ASP A 75 -10.09 0.31 10.54
C ASP A 75 -9.26 1.33 11.33
N VAL A 76 -8.30 1.97 10.67
CA VAL A 76 -7.47 3.02 11.29
C VAL A 76 -8.14 4.36 11.08
N ILE A 77 -8.81 4.85 12.13
CA ILE A 77 -9.61 6.08 12.11
C ILE A 77 -9.17 7.10 13.18
N GLU A 78 -8.11 6.80 13.92
CA GLU A 78 -7.60 7.64 14.99
C GLU A 78 -6.15 8.04 14.72
N LEU A 79 -5.85 9.34 14.80
CA LEU A 79 -4.51 9.88 14.53
C LEU A 79 -3.43 9.27 15.43
N GLU A 80 -3.75 8.98 16.69
CA GLU A 80 -2.82 8.32 17.62
C GLU A 80 -2.48 6.89 17.15
N ARG A 81 -3.48 6.16 16.65
CA ARG A 81 -3.28 4.82 16.11
C ARG A 81 -2.47 4.86 14.82
N ALA A 82 -2.79 5.77 13.91
CA ALA A 82 -2.02 6.00 12.69
C ALA A 82 -0.54 6.33 12.99
N ALA A 83 -0.30 7.24 13.95
CA ALA A 83 1.06 7.58 14.39
C ALA A 83 1.80 6.38 15.01
N ALA A 84 1.12 5.57 15.83
CA ALA A 84 1.69 4.36 16.42
C ALA A 84 2.06 3.33 15.35
N LEU A 85 1.20 3.10 14.35
CA LEU A 85 1.49 2.21 13.21
C LEU A 85 2.70 2.72 12.42
N ARG A 86 2.70 4.00 12.05
CA ARG A 86 3.84 4.60 11.34
C ARG A 86 5.15 4.39 12.09
N LYS A 87 5.14 4.61 13.41
CA LYS A 87 6.33 4.45 14.26
C LYS A 87 6.82 3.00 14.33
N THR A 88 5.91 2.03 14.42
CA THR A 88 6.27 0.62 14.64
C THR A 88 6.58 -0.13 13.36
N THR A 89 5.96 0.26 12.24
CA THR A 89 6.11 -0.41 10.95
C THR A 89 6.97 0.36 9.96
N GLU A 90 7.18 1.67 10.18
CA GLU A 90 7.79 2.63 9.23
C GLU A 90 6.95 2.81 7.95
N ALA A 91 5.68 2.38 8.00
CA ALA A 91 4.78 2.44 6.85
C ALA A 91 4.31 3.88 6.56
N CYS A 92 4.17 4.20 5.27
CA CYS A 92 3.60 5.46 4.81
C CYS A 92 2.08 5.38 4.55
N ALA A 93 1.53 4.17 4.43
CA ALA A 93 0.10 3.92 4.22
C ALA A 93 -0.36 2.66 4.96
N VAL A 94 -1.68 2.53 5.17
CA VAL A 94 -2.31 1.37 5.80
C VAL A 94 -3.45 0.84 4.94
N ALA A 95 -3.54 -0.49 4.81
CA ALA A 95 -4.57 -1.22 4.06
C ALA A 95 -4.86 -2.58 4.72
N TRP A 96 -5.88 -3.31 4.23
CA TRP A 96 -6.30 -4.55 4.88
C TRP A 96 -5.65 -5.81 4.28
N GLU A 97 -5.71 -6.00 2.95
CA GLU A 97 -5.55 -7.33 2.34
C GLU A 97 -4.12 -7.69 1.91
N GLY A 98 -3.22 -6.71 1.91
CA GLY A 98 -1.88 -6.86 1.33
C GLY A 98 -1.09 -8.02 1.93
N ALA A 99 -1.09 -8.14 3.27
CA ALA A 99 -0.35 -9.19 3.96
C ALA A 99 -0.86 -10.59 3.62
N GLY A 100 -2.19 -10.78 3.51
CA GLY A 100 -2.78 -12.06 3.10
C GLY A 100 -2.33 -12.48 1.70
N GLY A 101 -2.38 -11.55 0.74
CA GLY A 101 -1.90 -11.78 -0.63
C GLY A 101 -0.40 -12.06 -0.69
N ALA A 102 0.40 -11.28 0.04
CA ALA A 102 1.85 -11.45 0.10
C ALA A 102 2.23 -12.81 0.70
N ARG A 103 1.59 -13.20 1.79
CA ARG A 103 1.78 -14.50 2.44
C ARG A 103 1.46 -15.66 1.51
N ALA A 104 0.31 -15.62 0.83
CA ALA A 104 -0.11 -16.64 -0.14
C ALA A 104 0.90 -16.76 -1.28
N CYS A 105 1.36 -15.63 -1.85
CA CYS A 105 2.35 -15.62 -2.91
C CYS A 105 3.70 -16.18 -2.44
N ARG A 106 4.12 -15.85 -1.22
CA ARG A 106 5.35 -16.39 -0.63
C ARG A 106 5.30 -17.92 -0.51
N PHE A 107 4.18 -18.48 -0.05
CA PHE A 107 4.00 -19.94 0.02
C PHE A 107 3.98 -20.62 -1.36
N SER A 108 3.53 -19.89 -2.38
CA SER A 108 3.43 -20.39 -3.76
C SER A 108 4.65 -20.06 -4.62
N GLU A 109 5.68 -19.44 -4.05
CA GLU A 109 6.89 -18.96 -4.75
C GLU A 109 6.57 -18.01 -5.92
N LEU A 110 5.48 -17.24 -5.79
CA LEU A 110 5.04 -16.28 -6.82
C LEU A 110 5.53 -14.87 -6.48
N PRO A 111 6.00 -14.11 -7.48
CA PRO A 111 6.27 -12.69 -7.31
C PRO A 111 5.01 -11.94 -6.88
N PHE A 112 5.16 -11.07 -5.87
CA PHE A 112 4.07 -10.25 -5.33
C PHE A 112 4.41 -8.77 -5.38
N LEU A 113 3.42 -7.94 -5.64
CA LEU A 113 3.49 -6.49 -5.49
C LEU A 113 2.15 -5.98 -4.97
N GLU A 114 2.19 -5.04 -4.03
CA GLU A 114 1.03 -4.32 -3.57
C GLU A 114 1.05 -2.89 -4.14
N LEU A 115 -0.10 -2.44 -4.66
CA LEU A 115 -0.32 -1.10 -5.20
C LEU A 115 -1.59 -0.53 -4.56
N ARG A 116 -1.46 0.60 -3.88
CA ARG A 116 -2.58 1.24 -3.20
C ARG A 116 -2.79 2.66 -3.67
N GLY A 117 -4.06 3.02 -3.89
CA GLY A 117 -4.48 4.40 -4.10
C GLY A 117 -4.93 5.02 -2.78
N ILE A 118 -4.41 6.20 -2.46
CA ILE A 118 -4.74 6.90 -1.22
C ILE A 118 -6.15 7.49 -1.32
N THR A 119 -7.02 7.09 -0.39
CA THR A 119 -8.41 7.56 -0.32
C THR A 119 -8.67 8.51 0.83
N ASP A 120 -7.88 8.43 1.90
CA ASP A 120 -8.09 9.15 3.16
C ASP A 120 -6.79 9.31 3.95
N SER A 121 -6.84 10.01 5.07
CA SER A 121 -5.69 10.30 5.93
C SER A 121 -5.65 9.43 7.20
N ALA A 122 -6.33 8.29 7.21
CA ALA A 122 -6.43 7.39 8.37
C ALA A 122 -6.82 8.14 9.66
N ASP A 123 -7.80 9.02 9.56
CA ASP A 123 -8.35 9.83 10.66
C ASP A 123 -9.86 9.62 10.82
N HIS A 124 -10.49 10.39 11.69
CA HIS A 124 -11.93 10.31 11.97
C HIS A 124 -12.85 10.55 10.76
N ASN A 125 -12.33 11.11 9.65
CA ASN A 125 -13.06 11.29 8.40
C ASN A 125 -12.85 10.11 7.42
N ALA A 126 -11.97 9.16 7.73
CA ALA A 126 -11.52 8.11 6.82
C ALA A 126 -12.68 7.40 6.10
N SER A 127 -13.74 7.03 6.81
CA SER A 127 -14.91 6.38 6.20
C SER A 127 -15.59 7.23 5.13
N SER A 128 -15.84 8.52 5.40
CA SER A 128 -16.47 9.42 4.43
C SER A 128 -15.58 9.74 3.25
N ASP A 129 -14.28 9.90 3.51
CA ASP A 129 -13.28 10.21 2.50
C ASP A 129 -13.01 9.01 1.60
N PHE A 130 -12.97 7.79 2.16
CA PHE A 130 -12.89 6.55 1.39
C PHE A 130 -13.98 6.49 0.30
N TYR A 131 -15.26 6.63 0.68
CA TYR A 131 -16.35 6.55 -0.29
C TYR A 131 -16.31 7.67 -1.33
N ARG A 132 -15.88 8.86 -0.94
CA ARG A 132 -15.77 10.03 -1.84
C ARG A 132 -14.66 9.84 -2.86
N ASN A 133 -13.53 9.30 -2.45
CA ASN A 133 -12.29 9.32 -3.23
C ASN A 133 -11.96 7.97 -3.91
N LEU A 134 -12.63 6.89 -3.53
CA LEU A 134 -12.34 5.52 -4.01
C LEU A 134 -12.28 5.42 -5.54
N GLN A 135 -13.27 5.96 -6.22
CA GLN A 135 -13.33 5.87 -7.69
C GLN A 135 -12.13 6.56 -8.35
N GLY A 136 -11.74 7.75 -7.86
CA GLY A 136 -10.60 8.49 -8.38
C GLY A 136 -9.27 7.77 -8.11
N ALA A 137 -9.07 7.30 -6.88
CA ALA A 137 -7.88 6.56 -6.51
C ALA A 137 -7.73 5.26 -7.33
N MET A 138 -8.82 4.52 -7.57
CA MET A 138 -8.79 3.31 -8.39
C MET A 138 -8.56 3.62 -9.87
N ALA A 139 -9.07 4.74 -10.38
CA ALA A 139 -8.78 5.17 -11.75
C ALA A 139 -7.28 5.50 -11.94
N ASN A 140 -6.66 6.15 -10.94
CA ASN A 140 -5.23 6.43 -10.96
C ASN A 140 -4.40 5.12 -10.91
N ALA A 141 -4.79 4.16 -10.07
CA ALA A 141 -4.14 2.85 -10.02
C ALA A 141 -4.25 2.10 -11.35
N ALA A 142 -5.41 2.12 -11.98
CA ALA A 142 -5.62 1.55 -13.31
C ALA A 142 -4.75 2.24 -14.38
N ALA A 143 -4.64 3.58 -14.34
CA ALA A 143 -3.80 4.34 -15.26
C ALA A 143 -2.32 3.94 -15.14
N LEU A 144 -1.79 3.77 -13.92
CA LEU A 144 -0.43 3.31 -13.70
C LEU A 144 -0.19 1.90 -14.28
N VAL A 145 -1.14 0.97 -14.05
CA VAL A 145 -1.03 -0.40 -14.58
C VAL A 145 -1.05 -0.41 -16.10
N VAL A 146 -1.92 0.41 -16.73
CA VAL A 146 -1.98 0.55 -18.18
C VAL A 146 -0.67 1.12 -18.73
N LEU A 147 -0.13 2.16 -18.09
CA LEU A 147 1.15 2.75 -18.47
C LEU A 147 2.28 1.71 -18.38
N TRP A 148 2.35 0.98 -17.27
CA TRP A 148 3.32 -0.09 -17.10
C TRP A 148 3.15 -1.19 -18.16
N ARG A 149 1.93 -1.65 -18.43
CA ARG A 149 1.70 -2.68 -19.46
C ARG A 149 2.11 -2.21 -20.85
N ALA A 150 1.85 -0.95 -21.19
CA ALA A 150 2.21 -0.36 -22.48
C ALA A 150 3.73 -0.20 -22.66
N SER A 151 4.52 -0.16 -21.57
CA SER A 151 5.98 -0.09 -21.61
C SER A 151 6.67 -1.46 -21.76
N GLN A 152 5.88 -2.56 -21.65
CA GLN A 152 6.42 -3.90 -21.83
C GLN A 152 6.44 -4.28 -23.30
N PRO A 153 7.48 -4.98 -23.77
CA PRO A 153 7.59 -5.44 -25.16
C PRO A 153 6.50 -6.44 -25.57
#